data_68be3269a38baab9ce034c81251af861
#
_entry.id   68be3269a38baab9ce034c81251af861
#
_cell.length_a   1.000
_cell.length_b   1.000
_cell.length_c   1.000
_cell.angle_alpha   90.00
_cell.angle_beta   90.00
_cell.angle_gamma   90.00
#
_symmetry.space_group_name_H-M   'P 1'
#
loop_
_entity.id
_entity.type
_entity.pdbx_description
1 polymer ?
#
loop_
_entity_poly.entity_id
_entity_poly.type
_entity_poly.pdbx_seq_one_letter_code
_entity_poly.pdbx_strand_id
1 'polypeptide(L)'
;MQNILDVSANAPLSIATLLINLGYGALLSLLLRWHFKIFGSTLSNREELAQVFPFILLTTILIISVVKSSLALSLGLVGALSIVRFRTPIKEPEELAYLFIAIAMGLGLGANQTIPTLVAGPVILAVMALFNLKQREFKKKNLFLSLDWVNHDDDNERLLNHFNEVIEKHVLVSDLRRMDVRDNSIEATYFIDIKSPENLSALVGDLKSSFSGIGVTFIDQNQMPSF
;
A
#
# COMPACT_ATOMS: atom_id res chain seq x y z
N MET A 1 -14.83 45.12 26.24
CA MET A 1 -14.86 44.68 24.83
C MET A 1 -13.49 44.83 24.13
N GLN A 2 -12.41 45.14 24.88
CA GLN A 2 -11.06 45.36 24.32
C GLN A 2 -10.10 44.15 24.40
N ASN A 3 -10.48 43.03 25.04
CA ASN A 3 -9.57 41.92 25.27
C ASN A 3 -9.68 40.76 24.25
N ILE A 4 -10.46 40.91 23.20
CA ILE A 4 -10.59 39.86 22.15
C ILE A 4 -9.64 40.10 20.98
N LEU A 5 -9.11 41.32 20.83
CA LEU A 5 -8.21 41.65 19.72
C LEU A 5 -6.70 41.54 20.06
N ASP A 6 -6.35 41.34 21.33
CA ASP A 6 -4.97 41.20 21.78
C ASP A 6 -4.39 39.78 21.62
N VAL A 7 -5.13 38.85 21.01
CA VAL A 7 -4.66 37.46 20.73
C VAL A 7 -3.67 37.42 19.55
N SER A 8 -3.44 38.50 18.87
CA SER A 8 -2.44 38.60 17.79
C SER A 8 -1.09 39.17 18.24
N ALA A 9 -0.65 38.88 19.46
CA ALA A 9 0.75 39.08 19.79
C ALA A 9 1.56 38.10 18.93
N ASN A 10 2.14 38.60 17.82
CA ASN A 10 3.13 37.97 17.02
C ASN A 10 4.29 37.48 17.94
N ALA A 11 4.15 36.29 18.50
CA ALA A 11 5.27 35.70 19.23
C ALA A 11 6.37 35.46 18.19
N PRO A 12 7.54 36.15 18.31
CA PRO A 12 8.61 36.02 17.33
C PRO A 12 8.97 34.55 17.23
N LEU A 13 9.18 34.08 16.01
CA LEU A 13 9.56 32.70 15.74
C LEU A 13 10.87 32.41 16.48
N SER A 14 10.80 31.63 17.55
CA SER A 14 12.01 31.24 18.29
C SER A 14 12.81 30.24 17.44
N ILE A 15 13.94 30.64 16.94
CA ILE A 15 14.86 29.79 16.15
C ILE A 15 15.25 28.54 16.94
N ALA A 16 15.47 28.67 18.25
CA ALA A 16 15.79 27.53 19.11
C ALA A 16 14.66 26.49 19.13
N THR A 17 13.40 26.93 19.28
CA THR A 17 12.24 26.05 19.27
C THR A 17 12.06 25.39 17.90
N LEU A 18 12.28 26.14 16.82
CA LEU A 18 12.21 25.58 15.46
C LEU A 18 13.26 24.48 15.26
N LEU A 19 14.51 24.72 15.67
CA LEU A 19 15.57 23.72 15.53
C LEU A 19 15.29 22.46 16.35
N ILE A 20 14.78 22.62 17.57
CA ILE A 20 14.39 21.49 18.42
C ILE A 20 13.25 20.69 17.75
N ASN A 21 12.22 21.37 17.24
CA ASN A 21 11.10 20.70 16.56
C ASN A 21 11.54 20.03 15.25
N LEU A 22 12.47 20.61 14.50
CA LEU A 22 13.08 19.97 13.34
C LEU A 22 13.89 18.72 13.73
N GLY A 23 14.59 18.76 14.86
CA GLY A 23 15.30 17.59 15.41
C GLY A 23 14.34 16.44 15.74
N TYR A 24 13.27 16.72 16.48
CA TYR A 24 12.21 15.72 16.73
C TYR A 24 11.53 15.26 15.44
N GLY A 25 11.30 16.18 14.50
CA GLY A 25 10.75 15.84 13.20
C GLY A 25 11.63 14.90 12.40
N ALA A 26 12.95 15.12 12.42
CA ALA A 26 13.89 14.21 11.79
C ALA A 26 13.83 12.80 12.39
N LEU A 27 13.79 12.70 13.74
CA LEU A 27 13.66 11.40 14.42
C LEU A 27 12.36 10.70 14.07
N LEU A 28 11.21 11.40 14.13
CA LEU A 28 9.90 10.83 13.77
C LEU A 28 9.83 10.43 12.29
N SER A 29 10.45 11.22 11.41
CA SER A 29 10.46 10.90 9.97
C SER A 29 11.29 9.65 9.66
N LEU A 30 12.40 9.44 10.38
CA LEU A 30 13.18 8.21 10.27
C LEU A 30 12.41 7.00 10.80
N LEU A 31 11.68 7.17 11.91
CA LEU A 31 10.81 6.14 12.46
C LEU A 31 9.68 5.78 11.45
N LEU A 32 9.03 6.80 10.86
CA LEU A 32 8.00 6.62 9.84
C LEU A 32 8.55 5.88 8.61
N ARG A 33 9.72 6.30 8.12
CA ARG A 33 10.41 5.65 7.00
C ARG A 33 10.73 4.17 7.31
N TRP A 34 11.27 3.89 8.48
CA TRP A 34 11.60 2.53 8.91
C TRP A 34 10.35 1.67 9.02
N HIS A 35 9.28 2.21 9.64
CA HIS A 35 7.99 1.54 9.77
C HIS A 35 7.39 1.21 8.39
N PHE A 36 7.39 2.16 7.46
CA PHE A 36 6.88 1.94 6.10
C PHE A 36 7.65 0.83 5.36
N LYS A 37 8.98 0.79 5.49
CA LYS A 37 9.80 -0.26 4.87
C LYS A 37 9.48 -1.65 5.39
N ILE A 38 9.16 -1.79 6.67
CA ILE A 38 8.88 -3.09 7.30
C ILE A 38 7.43 -3.51 7.08
N PHE A 39 6.49 -2.62 7.34
CA PHE A 39 5.06 -2.94 7.39
C PHE A 39 4.31 -2.57 6.11
N GLY A 40 4.82 -1.65 5.29
CA GLY A 40 4.19 -1.25 4.04
C GLY A 40 3.96 -2.44 3.10
N SER A 41 2.75 -2.54 2.53
CA SER A 41 2.35 -3.63 1.63
C SER A 41 2.26 -3.19 0.17
N THR A 42 2.77 -1.99 -0.14
CA THR A 42 2.68 -1.39 -1.47
C THR A 42 3.48 -2.13 -2.52
N LEU A 43 2.92 -2.24 -3.73
CA LEU A 43 3.54 -2.83 -4.92
C LEU A 43 4.49 -1.85 -5.62
N SER A 44 4.33 -0.56 -5.35
CA SER A 44 5.15 0.52 -5.89
C SER A 44 6.58 0.51 -5.31
N ASN A 45 7.49 1.30 -5.90
CA ASN A 45 8.88 1.40 -5.46
C ASN A 45 8.95 2.00 -4.03
N ARG A 46 8.91 1.12 -3.02
CA ARG A 46 8.88 1.48 -1.58
C ARG A 46 10.03 2.37 -1.17
N GLU A 47 11.19 2.22 -1.79
CA GLU A 47 12.37 2.98 -1.42
C GLU A 47 12.27 4.45 -1.82
N GLU A 48 11.73 4.72 -3.00
CA GLU A 48 11.52 6.08 -3.48
C GLU A 48 10.50 6.82 -2.64
N LEU A 49 9.35 6.22 -2.38
CA LEU A 49 8.32 6.85 -1.56
C LEU A 49 8.79 7.05 -0.11
N ALA A 50 9.51 6.08 0.46
CA ALA A 50 10.05 6.18 1.82
C ALA A 50 11.05 7.35 1.98
N GLN A 51 11.71 7.79 0.91
CA GLN A 51 12.60 8.96 0.93
C GLN A 51 11.84 10.27 0.96
N VAL A 52 10.59 10.30 0.52
CA VAL A 52 9.78 11.52 0.46
C VAL A 52 9.24 11.92 1.85
N PHE A 53 8.96 10.96 2.74
CA PHE A 53 8.38 11.25 4.06
C PHE A 53 9.16 12.24 4.92
N PRO A 54 10.51 12.13 5.06
CA PRO A 54 11.29 13.13 5.80
C PRO A 54 11.15 14.54 5.22
N PHE A 55 11.16 14.69 3.92
CA PHE A 55 11.03 16.00 3.28
C PHE A 55 9.66 16.60 3.53
N ILE A 56 8.59 15.83 3.39
CA ILE A 56 7.21 16.31 3.65
C ILE A 56 7.06 16.72 5.10
N LEU A 57 7.49 15.88 6.05
CA LEU A 57 7.34 16.16 7.47
C LEU A 57 8.13 17.42 7.87
N LEU A 58 9.42 17.54 7.51
CA LEU A 58 10.23 18.67 7.84
C LEU A 58 9.76 19.96 7.17
N THR A 59 9.34 19.90 5.90
CA THR A 59 8.77 21.04 5.19
C THR A 59 7.47 21.50 5.84
N THR A 60 6.63 20.57 6.29
CA THR A 60 5.38 20.92 7.00
C THR A 60 5.69 21.62 8.34
N ILE A 61 6.68 21.16 9.10
CA ILE A 61 7.12 21.85 10.34
C ILE A 61 7.49 23.30 10.01
N LEU A 62 8.31 23.51 8.99
CA LEU A 62 8.77 24.85 8.60
C LEU A 62 7.58 25.74 8.20
N ILE A 63 6.73 25.24 7.31
CA ILE A 63 5.56 25.98 6.81
C ILE A 63 4.67 26.41 8.00
N ILE A 64 4.30 25.47 8.87
CA ILE A 64 3.39 25.74 9.99
C ILE A 64 4.04 26.68 11.00
N SER A 65 5.32 26.55 11.27
CA SER A 65 6.05 27.45 12.16
C SER A 65 6.05 28.90 11.66
N VAL A 66 6.18 29.09 10.33
CA VAL A 66 6.13 30.43 9.70
C VAL A 66 4.70 30.95 9.66
N VAL A 67 3.74 30.13 9.25
CA VAL A 67 2.33 30.51 9.11
C VAL A 67 1.70 30.89 10.45
N LYS A 68 2.06 30.20 11.52
CA LYS A 68 1.58 30.48 12.88
C LYS A 68 1.94 31.90 13.35
N SER A 69 2.99 32.49 12.82
CA SER A 69 3.44 33.84 13.20
C SER A 69 2.60 34.96 12.60
N SER A 70 1.73 34.70 11.60
CA SER A 70 0.94 35.74 10.93
C SER A 70 -0.34 35.19 10.32
N LEU A 71 -1.47 35.77 10.69
CA LEU A 71 -2.79 35.45 10.13
C LEU A 71 -2.87 35.74 8.61
N ALA A 72 -2.22 36.80 8.15
CA ALA A 72 -2.17 37.12 6.73
C ALA A 72 -1.44 36.03 5.91
N LEU A 73 -0.31 35.52 6.43
CA LEU A 73 0.41 34.40 5.82
C LEU A 73 -0.42 33.12 5.85
N SER A 74 -1.18 32.85 6.92
CA SER A 74 -2.08 31.70 7.01
C SER A 74 -3.13 31.70 5.90
N LEU A 75 -3.80 32.83 5.72
CA LEU A 75 -4.82 32.99 4.67
C LEU A 75 -4.19 32.91 3.26
N GLY A 76 -3.04 33.55 3.07
CA GLY A 76 -2.29 33.50 1.83
C GLY A 76 -1.87 32.08 1.45
N LEU A 77 -1.39 31.30 2.41
CA LEU A 77 -0.98 29.92 2.20
C LEU A 77 -2.15 29.00 1.84
N VAL A 78 -3.29 29.13 2.56
CA VAL A 78 -4.51 28.38 2.24
C VAL A 78 -4.96 28.67 0.80
N GLY A 79 -4.94 29.97 0.40
CA GLY A 79 -5.22 30.37 -0.97
C GLY A 79 -4.24 29.78 -1.98
N ALA A 80 -2.94 29.82 -1.70
CA ALA A 80 -1.92 29.28 -2.57
C ALA A 80 -2.02 27.76 -2.72
N LEU A 81 -2.25 27.04 -1.61
CA LEU A 81 -2.38 25.57 -1.63
C LEU A 81 -3.68 25.11 -2.33
N SER A 82 -4.73 25.92 -2.33
CA SER A 82 -5.98 25.59 -3.03
C SER A 82 -5.83 25.52 -4.55
N ILE A 83 -4.79 26.14 -5.11
CA ILE A 83 -4.47 26.13 -6.55
C ILE A 83 -3.64 24.90 -6.92
N VAL A 84 -2.97 24.26 -5.94
CA VAL A 84 -2.14 23.09 -6.18
C VAL A 84 -3.01 21.88 -6.49
N ARG A 85 -2.99 21.46 -7.75
CA ARG A 85 -3.72 20.29 -8.23
C ARG A 85 -2.74 19.16 -8.55
N PHE A 86 -2.83 18.07 -7.80
CA PHE A 86 -2.13 16.83 -8.17
C PHE A 86 -2.75 16.25 -9.45
N ARG A 87 -1.91 16.00 -10.46
CA ARG A 87 -2.36 15.40 -11.73
C ARG A 87 -2.12 13.89 -11.77
N THR A 88 -1.23 13.40 -10.93
CA THR A 88 -0.95 11.97 -10.81
C THR A 88 -1.78 11.39 -9.65
N PRO A 89 -2.64 10.39 -9.92
CA PRO A 89 -3.36 9.70 -8.84
C PRO A 89 -2.36 8.91 -8.01
N ILE A 90 -2.50 9.02 -6.68
CA ILE A 90 -1.85 8.08 -5.76
C ILE A 90 -2.56 6.75 -5.94
N LYS A 91 -1.84 5.72 -6.37
CA LYS A 91 -2.44 4.44 -6.78
C LYS A 91 -2.89 3.61 -5.58
N GLU A 92 -2.20 3.73 -4.44
CA GLU A 92 -2.43 2.89 -3.28
C GLU A 92 -2.92 3.69 -2.06
N PRO A 93 -4.05 3.31 -1.45
CA PRO A 93 -4.60 4.00 -0.27
C PRO A 93 -3.63 4.02 0.93
N GLU A 94 -2.78 3.00 1.06
CA GLU A 94 -1.80 2.89 2.12
C GLU A 94 -0.72 3.97 2.01
N GLU A 95 -0.22 4.26 0.82
CA GLU A 95 0.73 5.33 0.54
C GLU A 95 0.19 6.69 0.99
N LEU A 96 -1.08 6.93 0.66
CA LEU A 96 -1.79 8.15 1.06
C LEU A 96 -1.90 8.28 2.59
N ALA A 97 -2.19 7.18 3.29
CA ALA A 97 -2.26 7.18 4.74
C ALA A 97 -0.91 7.57 5.38
N TYR A 98 0.20 7.02 4.91
CA TYR A 98 1.53 7.39 5.39
C TYR A 98 1.89 8.86 5.11
N LEU A 99 1.50 9.39 3.94
CA LEU A 99 1.66 10.81 3.63
C LEU A 99 0.88 11.70 4.60
N PHE A 100 -0.37 11.34 4.92
CA PHE A 100 -1.18 12.08 5.89
C PHE A 100 -0.58 12.03 7.29
N ILE A 101 0.00 10.90 7.71
CA ILE A 101 0.69 10.79 9.00
C ILE A 101 1.92 11.70 9.03
N ALA A 102 2.72 11.74 7.95
CA ALA A 102 3.87 12.65 7.85
C ALA A 102 3.44 14.11 7.97
N ILE A 103 2.37 14.50 7.27
CA ILE A 103 1.81 15.86 7.36
C ILE A 103 1.28 16.15 8.75
N ALA A 104 0.53 15.22 9.38
CA ALA A 104 -0.03 15.41 10.71
C ALA A 104 1.05 15.58 11.79
N MET A 105 2.12 14.77 11.74
CA MET A 105 3.27 14.91 12.63
C MET A 105 3.97 16.26 12.40
N GLY A 106 4.16 16.66 11.14
CA GLY A 106 4.75 17.96 10.81
C GLY A 106 3.92 19.13 11.29
N LEU A 107 2.59 19.04 11.14
CA LEU A 107 1.62 20.03 11.63
C LEU A 107 1.71 20.17 13.17
N GLY A 108 1.70 19.06 13.89
CA GLY A 108 1.75 19.05 15.34
C GLY A 108 3.05 19.68 15.89
N LEU A 109 4.21 19.30 15.34
CA LEU A 109 5.50 19.87 15.73
C LEU A 109 5.61 21.35 15.33
N GLY A 110 5.16 21.73 14.14
CA GLY A 110 5.16 23.13 13.68
C GLY A 110 4.23 24.02 14.53
N ALA A 111 3.13 23.45 15.03
CA ALA A 111 2.23 24.13 15.95
C ALA A 111 2.74 24.19 17.41
N ASN A 112 3.94 23.72 17.70
CA ASN A 112 4.53 23.58 19.05
C ASN A 112 3.77 22.59 19.96
N GLN A 113 3.01 21.65 19.38
CA GLN A 113 2.38 20.54 20.08
C GLN A 113 3.34 19.34 20.13
N THR A 114 4.51 19.54 20.68
CA THR A 114 5.59 18.55 20.61
C THR A 114 5.26 17.28 21.38
N ILE A 115 4.80 17.39 22.64
CA ILE A 115 4.49 16.23 23.48
C ILE A 115 3.34 15.40 22.89
N PRO A 116 2.18 15.98 22.55
CA PRO A 116 1.09 15.23 21.93
C PRO A 116 1.54 14.52 20.64
N THR A 117 2.36 15.18 19.82
CA THR A 117 2.82 14.61 18.53
C THR A 117 3.78 13.44 18.74
N LEU A 118 4.72 13.57 19.70
CA LEU A 118 5.66 12.50 20.04
C LEU A 118 4.96 11.26 20.61
N VAL A 119 3.82 11.42 21.26
CA VAL A 119 3.02 10.30 21.77
C VAL A 119 2.09 9.75 20.69
N ALA A 120 1.31 10.61 20.03
CA ALA A 120 0.32 10.17 19.07
C ALA A 120 0.93 9.52 17.82
N GLY A 121 2.06 10.06 17.33
CA GLY A 121 2.72 9.53 16.15
C GLY A 121 3.07 8.04 16.27
N PRO A 122 3.88 7.62 17.25
CA PRO A 122 4.20 6.21 17.46
C PRO A 122 2.99 5.34 17.76
N VAL A 123 1.98 5.85 18.48
CA VAL A 123 0.73 5.11 18.75
C VAL A 123 0.00 4.80 17.46
N ILE A 124 -0.16 5.77 16.56
CA ILE A 124 -0.80 5.55 15.25
C ILE A 124 -0.01 4.51 14.43
N LEU A 125 1.31 4.61 14.41
CA LEU A 125 2.16 3.64 13.72
C LEU A 125 2.03 2.24 14.33
N ALA A 126 1.97 2.12 15.65
CA ALA A 126 1.76 0.83 16.32
C ALA A 126 0.40 0.21 15.94
N VAL A 127 -0.66 1.00 15.90
CA VAL A 127 -1.98 0.54 15.43
C VAL A 127 -1.92 0.07 13.99
N MET A 128 -1.28 0.82 13.10
CA MET A 128 -1.10 0.40 11.70
C MET A 128 -0.30 -0.89 11.58
N ALA A 129 0.77 -1.06 12.37
CA ALA A 129 1.53 -2.30 12.42
C ALA A 129 0.67 -3.50 12.81
N LEU A 130 -0.18 -3.34 13.85
CA LEU A 130 -1.09 -4.41 14.29
C LEU A 130 -2.06 -4.83 13.19
N PHE A 131 -2.65 -3.88 12.47
CA PHE A 131 -3.54 -4.19 11.35
C PHE A 131 -2.79 -4.89 10.21
N ASN A 132 -1.60 -4.42 9.86
CA ASN A 132 -0.81 -5.01 8.79
C ASN A 132 -0.28 -6.41 9.11
N LEU A 133 0.07 -6.68 10.38
CA LEU A 133 0.44 -8.03 10.83
C LEU A 133 -0.72 -9.01 10.65
N LYS A 134 -1.92 -8.62 11.10
CA LYS A 134 -3.12 -9.44 10.94
C LYS A 134 -3.48 -9.68 9.47
N GLN A 135 -3.27 -8.70 8.62
CA GLN A 135 -3.56 -8.80 7.19
C GLN A 135 -2.53 -9.66 6.43
N ARG A 136 -1.28 -9.73 6.89
CA ARG A 136 -0.25 -10.60 6.30
C ARG A 136 -0.58 -12.09 6.44
N GLU A 137 -1.24 -12.51 7.52
CA GLU A 137 -1.72 -13.89 7.67
C GLU A 137 -2.83 -14.22 6.66
N PHE A 138 -3.59 -13.21 6.21
CA PHE A 138 -4.66 -13.36 5.22
C PHE A 138 -4.23 -13.09 3.76
N LYS A 139 -3.07 -12.48 3.51
CA LYS A 139 -2.50 -12.35 2.15
C LYS A 139 -1.93 -13.70 1.72
N LYS A 140 -2.81 -14.69 1.54
CA LYS A 140 -2.56 -15.89 0.79
C LYS A 140 -2.07 -15.49 -0.61
N LYS A 141 -1.09 -16.23 -1.12
CA LYS A 141 -0.53 -15.98 -2.46
C LYS A 141 -1.65 -16.06 -3.48
N ASN A 142 -2.06 -14.91 -4.01
CA ASN A 142 -3.04 -14.84 -5.10
C ASN A 142 -2.35 -15.35 -6.38
N LEU A 143 -2.39 -16.65 -6.57
CA LEU A 143 -1.86 -17.30 -7.76
C LEU A 143 -3.02 -17.56 -8.72
N PHE A 144 -2.86 -17.15 -9.96
CA PHE A 144 -3.74 -17.53 -11.04
C PHE A 144 -3.09 -18.65 -11.84
N LEU A 145 -3.82 -19.75 -11.99
CA LEU A 145 -3.47 -20.86 -12.84
C LEU A 145 -4.29 -20.75 -14.12
N SER A 146 -3.63 -20.51 -15.25
CA SER A 146 -4.26 -20.57 -16.56
C SER A 146 -3.88 -21.87 -17.24
N LEU A 147 -4.88 -22.61 -17.65
CA LEU A 147 -4.78 -23.87 -18.39
C LEU A 147 -5.27 -23.62 -19.81
N ASP A 148 -4.44 -23.98 -20.79
CA ASP A 148 -4.80 -23.95 -22.21
C ASP A 148 -4.66 -25.38 -22.76
N TRP A 149 -5.72 -25.90 -23.32
CA TRP A 149 -5.73 -27.26 -23.84
C TRP A 149 -6.56 -27.37 -25.11
N VAL A 150 -6.00 -28.10 -26.08
CA VAL A 150 -6.69 -28.37 -27.34
C VAL A 150 -7.62 -29.55 -27.12
N ASN A 151 -8.94 -29.31 -27.20
CA ASN A 151 -9.95 -30.33 -27.02
C ASN A 151 -10.22 -31.05 -28.35
N HIS A 152 -10.15 -32.35 -28.33
CA HIS A 152 -10.53 -33.21 -29.46
C HIS A 152 -11.87 -33.89 -29.25
N ASP A 153 -12.44 -33.80 -28.02
CA ASP A 153 -13.74 -34.35 -27.64
C ASP A 153 -14.71 -33.25 -27.27
N ASP A 154 -15.99 -33.36 -27.67
CA ASP A 154 -17.04 -32.36 -27.42
C ASP A 154 -17.54 -32.31 -25.95
N ASP A 155 -16.99 -33.15 -25.03
CA ASP A 155 -17.51 -33.24 -23.66
C ASP A 155 -16.73 -32.32 -22.69
N ASN A 156 -17.04 -31.04 -22.80
CA ASN A 156 -16.38 -29.98 -21.98
C ASN A 156 -16.69 -30.14 -20.49
N GLU A 157 -17.84 -30.70 -20.10
CA GLU A 157 -18.22 -30.83 -18.69
C GLU A 157 -17.43 -31.90 -17.95
N ARG A 158 -17.17 -33.04 -18.59
CA ARG A 158 -16.28 -34.07 -18.03
C ARG A 158 -14.86 -33.58 -17.87
N LEU A 159 -14.42 -32.80 -18.80
CA LEU A 159 -13.07 -32.25 -18.83
C LEU A 159 -12.85 -31.28 -17.68
N LEU A 160 -13.79 -30.37 -17.42
CA LEU A 160 -13.75 -29.45 -16.29
C LEU A 160 -13.76 -30.20 -14.95
N ASN A 161 -14.59 -31.21 -14.81
CA ASN A 161 -14.64 -32.02 -13.60
C ASN A 161 -13.30 -32.72 -13.35
N HIS A 162 -12.64 -33.18 -14.41
CA HIS A 162 -11.33 -33.80 -14.29
C HIS A 162 -10.22 -32.78 -13.95
N PHE A 163 -10.26 -31.55 -14.52
CA PHE A 163 -9.36 -30.48 -14.10
C PHE A 163 -9.53 -30.16 -12.62
N ASN A 164 -10.78 -30.01 -12.15
CA ASN A 164 -11.08 -29.74 -10.75
C ASN A 164 -10.53 -30.84 -9.82
N GLU A 165 -10.75 -32.11 -10.16
CA GLU A 165 -10.21 -33.23 -9.37
C GLU A 165 -8.70 -33.21 -9.23
N VAL A 166 -7.96 -32.90 -10.31
CA VAL A 166 -6.50 -32.82 -10.28
C VAL A 166 -6.02 -31.62 -9.49
N ILE A 167 -6.68 -30.46 -9.68
CA ILE A 167 -6.31 -29.22 -8.99
C ILE A 167 -6.56 -29.35 -7.49
N GLU A 168 -7.72 -29.83 -7.06
CA GLU A 168 -8.14 -29.94 -5.65
C GLU A 168 -7.22 -30.85 -4.81
N LYS A 169 -6.52 -31.79 -5.43
CA LYS A 169 -5.51 -32.63 -4.72
C LYS A 169 -4.32 -31.85 -4.21
N HIS A 170 -3.95 -30.76 -4.87
CA HIS A 170 -2.69 -30.04 -4.63
C HIS A 170 -2.90 -28.63 -4.03
N VAL A 171 -4.13 -28.10 -4.07
CA VAL A 171 -4.43 -26.73 -3.62
C VAL A 171 -5.34 -26.74 -2.40
N LEU A 172 -5.30 -25.66 -1.62
CA LEU A 172 -6.20 -25.47 -0.49
C LEU A 172 -7.55 -24.89 -0.90
N VAL A 173 -7.51 -24.03 -1.92
CA VAL A 173 -8.69 -23.37 -2.50
C VAL A 173 -8.49 -23.33 -3.99
N SER A 174 -9.48 -23.72 -4.74
CA SER A 174 -9.60 -23.55 -6.18
C SER A 174 -10.90 -22.82 -6.49
N ASP A 175 -10.85 -21.80 -7.33
CA ASP A 175 -12.03 -21.07 -7.76
C ASP A 175 -11.87 -20.72 -9.25
N LEU A 176 -12.78 -21.23 -10.08
CA LEU A 176 -12.78 -20.94 -11.52
C LEU A 176 -13.23 -19.49 -11.75
N ARG A 177 -12.36 -18.67 -12.29
CA ARG A 177 -12.61 -17.24 -12.53
C ARG A 177 -12.99 -16.93 -13.95
N ARG A 178 -12.45 -17.66 -14.90
CA ARG A 178 -12.69 -17.45 -16.32
C ARG A 178 -12.61 -18.78 -17.06
N MET A 179 -13.48 -18.94 -18.02
CA MET A 179 -13.47 -20.06 -18.95
C MET A 179 -13.84 -19.55 -20.32
N ASP A 180 -12.97 -19.76 -21.28
CA ASP A 180 -13.21 -19.50 -22.69
C ASP A 180 -13.17 -20.82 -23.45
N VAL A 181 -14.26 -21.10 -24.15
CA VAL A 181 -14.37 -22.28 -25.00
C VAL A 181 -14.38 -21.81 -26.45
N ARG A 182 -13.45 -22.33 -27.24
CA ARG A 182 -13.35 -22.10 -28.67
C ARG A 182 -13.50 -23.44 -29.39
N ASP A 183 -13.74 -23.40 -30.70
CA ASP A 183 -14.05 -24.60 -31.51
C ASP A 183 -13.09 -25.79 -31.30
N ASN A 184 -11.85 -25.54 -30.90
CA ASN A 184 -10.84 -26.57 -30.75
C ASN A 184 -9.94 -26.38 -29.52
N SER A 185 -10.25 -25.44 -28.61
CA SER A 185 -9.46 -25.16 -27.41
C SER A 185 -10.29 -24.67 -26.25
N ILE A 186 -9.88 -25.02 -25.04
CA ILE A 186 -10.42 -24.54 -23.79
C ILE A 186 -9.34 -23.81 -23.05
N GLU A 187 -9.61 -22.58 -22.67
CA GLU A 187 -8.78 -21.80 -21.76
C GLU A 187 -9.53 -21.60 -20.45
N ALA A 188 -8.98 -22.11 -19.35
CA ALA A 188 -9.56 -21.99 -18.02
C ALA A 188 -8.59 -21.30 -17.08
N THR A 189 -9.06 -20.27 -16.38
CA THR A 189 -8.27 -19.54 -15.38
C THR A 189 -8.85 -19.77 -14.00
N TYR A 190 -8.06 -20.38 -13.13
CA TYR A 190 -8.39 -20.65 -11.74
C TYR A 190 -7.62 -19.70 -10.82
N PHE A 191 -8.29 -19.24 -9.79
CA PHE A 191 -7.66 -18.68 -8.62
C PHE A 191 -7.32 -19.82 -7.67
N ILE A 192 -6.04 -19.94 -7.30
CA ILE A 192 -5.56 -21.05 -6.47
C ILE A 192 -4.76 -20.56 -5.28
N ASP A 193 -4.89 -21.27 -4.15
CA ASP A 193 -4.07 -21.09 -2.96
C ASP A 193 -3.26 -22.36 -2.69
N ILE A 194 -1.94 -22.24 -2.70
CA ILE A 194 -1.01 -23.37 -2.58
C ILE A 194 -0.15 -23.23 -1.33
N LYS A 195 -0.02 -24.32 -0.56
CA LYS A 195 0.78 -24.35 0.69
C LYS A 195 2.27 -24.12 0.48
N SER A 196 2.83 -24.73 -0.58
CA SER A 196 4.27 -24.68 -0.83
C SER A 196 4.60 -24.72 -2.32
N PRO A 197 5.77 -24.21 -2.74
CA PRO A 197 6.24 -24.30 -4.13
C PRO A 197 6.37 -25.74 -4.65
N GLU A 198 6.59 -26.70 -3.76
CA GLU A 198 6.71 -28.12 -4.09
C GLU A 198 5.39 -28.67 -4.63
N ASN A 199 4.27 -28.28 -4.02
CA ASN A 199 2.93 -28.66 -4.47
C ASN A 199 2.61 -28.08 -5.86
N LEU A 200 3.20 -26.93 -6.22
CA LEU A 200 3.07 -26.36 -7.56
C LEU A 200 3.72 -27.28 -8.62
N SER A 201 4.91 -27.76 -8.33
CA SER A 201 5.64 -28.67 -9.23
C SER A 201 4.90 -30.00 -9.39
N ALA A 202 4.34 -30.53 -8.30
CA ALA A 202 3.53 -31.74 -8.32
C ALA A 202 2.25 -31.56 -9.14
N LEU A 203 1.54 -30.43 -8.94
CA LEU A 203 0.35 -30.07 -9.71
C LEU A 203 0.63 -30.02 -11.23
N VAL A 204 1.75 -29.38 -11.63
CA VAL A 204 2.16 -29.34 -13.05
C VAL A 204 2.43 -30.72 -13.60
N GLY A 205 3.09 -31.58 -12.79
CA GLY A 205 3.40 -32.96 -13.18
C GLY A 205 2.14 -33.76 -13.42
N ASP A 206 1.16 -33.69 -12.50
CA ASP A 206 -0.10 -34.42 -12.61
C ASP A 206 -0.98 -33.89 -13.75
N LEU A 207 -1.04 -32.58 -13.95
CA LEU A 207 -1.76 -31.99 -15.09
C LEU A 207 -1.18 -32.43 -16.43
N LYS A 208 0.15 -32.43 -16.57
CA LYS A 208 0.82 -32.86 -17.81
C LYS A 208 0.69 -34.36 -18.07
N SER A 209 0.62 -35.18 -17.02
CA SER A 209 0.43 -36.62 -17.14
C SER A 209 -1.01 -37.00 -17.50
N SER A 210 -1.98 -36.23 -16.98
CA SER A 210 -3.41 -36.47 -17.23
C SER A 210 -3.89 -35.89 -18.57
N PHE A 211 -3.26 -34.79 -19.02
CA PHE A 211 -3.68 -34.09 -20.24
C PHE A 211 -2.49 -33.88 -21.18
N SER A 212 -2.44 -34.65 -22.24
CA SER A 212 -1.37 -34.52 -23.25
C SER A 212 -1.48 -33.19 -23.99
N GLY A 213 -0.37 -32.41 -24.01
CA GLY A 213 -0.31 -31.13 -24.71
C GLY A 213 -0.92 -29.94 -23.97
N ILE A 214 -1.23 -30.07 -22.67
CA ILE A 214 -1.77 -28.95 -21.89
C ILE A 214 -0.72 -27.83 -21.71
N GLY A 215 -1.11 -26.59 -21.99
CA GLY A 215 -0.40 -25.39 -21.62
C GLY A 215 -0.76 -25.01 -20.18
N VAL A 216 0.24 -24.82 -19.31
CA VAL A 216 0.06 -24.44 -17.90
C VAL A 216 0.84 -23.19 -17.64
N THR A 217 0.13 -22.12 -17.26
CA THR A 217 0.73 -20.82 -16.95
C THR A 217 0.34 -20.40 -15.54
N PHE A 218 1.33 -20.01 -14.72
CA PHE A 218 1.11 -19.45 -13.40
C PHE A 218 1.39 -17.95 -13.43
N ILE A 219 0.47 -17.19 -12.87
CA ILE A 219 0.58 -15.74 -12.78
C ILE A 219 0.45 -15.35 -11.31
N ASP A 220 1.52 -14.79 -10.74
CA ASP A 220 1.48 -14.16 -9.42
C ASP A 220 1.14 -12.67 -9.60
N GLN A 221 -0.10 -12.30 -9.28
CA GLN A 221 -0.57 -10.92 -9.43
C GLN A 221 0.20 -9.93 -8.55
N ASN A 222 0.82 -10.40 -7.47
CA ASN A 222 1.59 -9.54 -6.57
C ASN A 222 2.97 -9.13 -7.14
N GLN A 223 3.41 -9.72 -8.24
CA GLN A 223 4.70 -9.46 -8.87
C GLN A 223 4.58 -8.80 -10.26
N MET A 224 3.37 -8.54 -10.74
CA MET A 224 3.23 -7.84 -12.01
C MET A 224 3.50 -6.34 -11.82
N PRO A 225 4.44 -5.75 -12.58
CA PRO A 225 4.56 -4.29 -12.67
C PRO A 225 3.26 -3.74 -13.27
N SER A 226 2.62 -2.83 -12.54
CA SER A 226 1.47 -2.10 -13.08
C SER A 226 1.96 -1.16 -14.19
N PHE A 227 1.62 -1.47 -15.44
CA PHE A 227 1.78 -0.57 -16.59
C PHE A 227 0.84 0.63 -16.51
#